data_a22b27e560f1cd93a9a34f3fb2ec9663
#
_entry.id   a22b27e560f1cd93a9a34f3fb2ec9663
#
_cell.length_a   1.000
_cell.length_b   1.000
_cell.length_c   1.000
_cell.angle_alpha   90.00
_cell.angle_beta   90.00
_cell.angle_gamma   90.00
#
_symmetry.space_group_name_H-M   'P 1'
#
loop_
_entity.id
_entity.type
_entity.pdbx_description
1 polymer ?
#
loop_
_entity_poly.entity_id
_entity_poly.type
_entity_poly.pdbx_seq_one_letter_code
_entity_poly.pdbx_strand_id
1 'polypeptide(L)'
;MFHSLLFPGFRTILLVALVFCLSLSTSRLSAQTPPPAMPTQEVPAKADSTAKPTPAQPQAEEVSSHDTPATFKVRVNLVLVRVVVRDSKGKIIPNLKKEDFQLFDNKKQQTISSFSVETPETRTASSLASTTAEGSSSSVDVAGGKSVVLPQRFVSMVFDDVHLSMSDAVFVRDSAKRFFESIAASDRVSLNTTSGQLTQEFTDDHDKLQNALLGILPRSTSGQNMHQCPDVSYYQADLIVNKSDIQALAVASEDALQCAFGGDPRMTAAAQNLAQSTANGALAMGDNETEYAYRHMEEVVRRLSSMPGQRVLVLVSPGFISSTLQSNASELVDRATRSNIVINTIDARGLYAPDIMGDIADPPSTQSYRTAGYKSSYRLAAQFAQQDVLAQLADGTGGRFFHNRNDVDEAMREAGAAPAYSYLLGFSPQNLKIDGRFHSLKVALTSKEKLDIQARHGYFAPKTLMDPAESAKLEIQEALFSQEEIRDLPVEFQTQFFKKDDAEARLAVLTHFDLKGIHFQKALGRNNDELTIVTGIFDENGNFVTGLSKIVNMKLLDTTYTKLSRSGFTVKSSFDVKPGTYLVRLVVRDAAGAQMAARNGAVVIPY
;
A
#
# COMPACT_ATOMS: atom_id res chain seq x y z
N MET A 1 -26.73 -59.07 38.74
CA MET A 1 -25.52 -59.88 38.44
C MET A 1 -24.46 -58.93 37.87
N PHE A 2 -23.51 -58.57 38.69
CA PHE A 2 -22.05 -58.59 38.50
C PHE A 2 -21.56 -57.69 37.31
N HIS A 3 -20.64 -56.80 37.37
CA HIS A 3 -19.63 -56.46 38.40
C HIS A 3 -19.12 -55.02 38.10
N SER A 4 -18.96 -54.31 39.16
CA SER A 4 -18.10 -53.19 39.40
C SER A 4 -16.65 -53.42 38.91
N LEU A 5 -15.99 -52.36 38.43
CA LEU A 5 -14.57 -52.13 38.70
C LEU A 5 -14.31 -50.64 38.77
N LEU A 6 -14.16 -50.18 39.98
CA LEU A 6 -13.48 -48.93 40.36
C LEU A 6 -12.01 -49.04 40.00
N PHE A 7 -11.42 -47.92 39.53
CA PHE A 7 -10.07 -47.53 39.91
C PHE A 7 -10.00 -46.03 40.17
N PRO A 8 -9.50 -45.64 41.33
CA PRO A 8 -9.27 -44.24 41.67
C PRO A 8 -7.80 -43.86 41.43
N GLY A 9 -7.58 -42.60 41.29
CA GLY A 9 -6.25 -42.03 41.50
C GLY A 9 -5.71 -41.22 40.32
N PHE A 10 -5.78 -39.92 40.41
CA PHE A 10 -4.61 -39.08 40.55
C PHE A 10 -5.09 -37.60 40.72
N ARG A 11 -5.24 -37.25 41.98
CA ARG A 11 -5.06 -35.89 42.45
C ARG A 11 -3.56 -35.66 42.61
N THR A 12 -3.18 -34.41 42.49
CA THR A 12 -1.91 -33.76 42.79
C THR A 12 -0.96 -33.59 41.62
N ILE A 13 -0.39 -32.37 41.72
CA ILE A 13 0.72 -31.82 40.96
C ILE A 13 0.19 -30.77 39.95
N LEU A 14 0.43 -29.49 40.08
CA LEU A 14 1.59 -28.83 40.64
C LEU A 14 1.30 -27.34 40.86
N LEU A 15 1.36 -26.90 42.07
CA LEU A 15 1.69 -25.55 42.44
C LEU A 15 3.21 -25.49 42.51
N VAL A 16 3.87 -25.01 41.48
CA VAL A 16 5.28 -24.62 41.56
C VAL A 16 5.30 -23.10 41.55
N ALA A 17 5.31 -22.56 42.76
CA ALA A 17 5.74 -21.20 43.02
C ALA A 17 7.22 -21.12 42.70
N LEU A 18 7.58 -20.40 41.66
CA LEU A 18 8.97 -20.05 41.39
C LEU A 18 9.29 -18.77 42.18
N VAL A 19 9.76 -19.00 43.40
CA VAL A 19 10.51 -18.00 44.16
C VAL A 19 11.89 -17.93 43.52
N PHE A 20 12.18 -16.92 42.73
CA PHE A 20 13.54 -16.64 42.30
C PHE A 20 14.08 -15.51 43.15
N CYS A 21 15.01 -15.88 44.03
CA CYS A 21 15.78 -14.99 44.88
C CYS A 21 16.47 -13.90 44.09
N LEU A 22 16.18 -12.64 44.45
CA LEU A 22 17.08 -11.52 44.21
C LEU A 22 18.38 -11.73 45.02
N SER A 23 19.47 -12.13 44.37
CA SER A 23 20.81 -11.97 44.88
C SER A 23 21.35 -10.64 44.37
N LEU A 24 21.30 -9.61 45.22
CA LEU A 24 22.06 -8.39 45.05
C LEU A 24 23.55 -8.72 45.20
N SER A 25 24.28 -8.74 44.11
CA SER A 25 25.74 -8.71 44.13
C SER A 25 26.18 -7.25 44.06
N THR A 26 26.51 -6.70 45.18
CA THR A 26 27.21 -5.41 45.29
C THR A 26 28.64 -5.57 44.82
N SER A 27 28.93 -5.20 43.59
CA SER A 27 30.31 -5.04 43.12
C SER A 27 30.84 -3.71 43.61
N ARG A 28 31.76 -3.75 44.58
CA ARG A 28 32.53 -2.62 45.01
C ARG A 28 33.44 -2.14 43.87
N LEU A 29 33.25 -0.91 43.42
CA LEU A 29 34.21 -0.18 42.62
C LEU A 29 35.47 0.06 43.46
N SER A 30 36.56 -0.64 43.17
CA SER A 30 37.88 -0.31 43.65
C SER A 30 38.45 0.83 42.81
N ALA A 31 38.59 1.98 43.39
CA ALA A 31 39.35 3.10 42.85
C ALA A 31 40.83 2.71 42.78
N GLN A 32 41.37 2.61 41.57
CA GLN A 32 42.83 2.53 41.37
C GLN A 32 43.39 3.94 41.36
N THR A 33 44.25 4.21 42.33
CA THR A 33 45.13 5.37 42.43
C THR A 33 46.18 5.33 41.32
N PRO A 34 46.53 6.46 40.69
CA PRO A 34 47.60 6.52 39.71
C PRO A 34 48.99 6.43 40.40
N PRO A 35 50.01 5.84 39.73
CA PRO A 35 51.36 5.73 40.29
C PRO A 35 52.09 7.09 40.28
N PRO A 36 53.07 7.27 41.18
CA PRO A 36 53.76 8.54 41.36
C PRO A 36 54.76 8.84 40.23
N ALA A 37 54.87 10.12 39.92
CA ALA A 37 55.79 10.70 38.94
C ALA A 37 57.26 10.50 39.34
N MET A 38 58.09 10.09 38.38
CA MET A 38 59.57 10.13 38.52
C MET A 38 60.12 11.49 38.17
N PRO A 39 61.25 11.87 38.80
CA PRO A 39 61.76 13.23 38.76
C PRO A 39 62.50 13.59 37.48
N THR A 40 62.32 14.84 37.13
CA THR A 40 62.95 15.54 35.99
C THR A 40 64.45 15.68 36.17
N GLN A 41 65.22 15.26 35.17
CA GLN A 41 66.62 15.71 35.04
C GLN A 41 66.68 16.89 34.08
N GLU A 42 67.19 18.00 34.58
CA GLU A 42 67.62 19.17 33.81
C GLU A 42 68.91 18.88 33.06
N VAL A 43 68.93 19.23 31.75
CA VAL A 43 70.16 19.42 30.97
C VAL A 43 70.03 20.71 30.17
N PRO A 44 71.10 21.53 30.05
CA PRO A 44 70.99 22.94 29.74
C PRO A 44 70.87 23.31 28.26
N ALA A 45 70.35 24.51 28.08
CA ALA A 45 70.08 25.16 26.80
C ALA A 45 71.31 25.35 25.93
N LYS A 46 71.14 25.10 24.64
CA LYS A 46 71.93 25.77 23.58
C LYS A 46 70.93 26.37 22.59
N ALA A 47 71.01 27.66 22.45
CA ALA A 47 70.30 28.43 21.44
C ALA A 47 70.82 28.09 20.04
N ASP A 48 69.91 27.82 19.11
CA ASP A 48 70.14 28.18 17.70
C ASP A 48 68.80 28.42 16.98
N SER A 49 68.77 29.52 16.30
CA SER A 49 67.64 30.10 15.60
C SER A 49 67.35 29.38 14.26
N THR A 50 66.18 28.80 14.12
CA THR A 50 65.55 28.63 12.80
C THR A 50 64.01 28.64 12.97
N ALA A 51 63.39 29.58 12.29
CA ALA A 51 61.96 29.76 12.26
C ALA A 51 61.22 28.47 11.83
N LYS A 52 60.43 27.92 12.73
CA LYS A 52 59.54 26.78 12.49
C LYS A 52 58.30 27.27 11.75
N PRO A 53 57.86 26.68 10.64
CA PRO A 53 56.59 27.05 10.01
C PRO A 53 55.44 26.71 10.99
N THR A 54 54.55 27.65 11.13
CA THR A 54 53.27 27.50 11.88
C THR A 54 52.53 26.26 11.36
N PRO A 55 52.04 25.34 12.20
CA PRO A 55 51.21 24.24 11.76
C PRO A 55 49.96 24.82 11.09
N ALA A 56 49.73 24.50 9.83
CA ALA A 56 48.49 24.78 9.15
C ALA A 56 47.37 24.21 9.99
N GLN A 57 46.41 25.03 10.41
CA GLN A 57 45.17 24.57 10.99
C GLN A 57 44.52 23.58 10.00
N PRO A 58 43.99 22.44 10.46
CA PRO A 58 43.31 21.53 9.58
C PRO A 58 42.17 22.31 8.91
N GLN A 59 42.26 22.49 7.60
CA GLN A 59 41.17 23.05 6.82
C GLN A 59 39.98 22.13 7.02
N ALA A 60 38.91 22.64 7.63
CA ALA A 60 37.68 21.90 7.81
C ALA A 60 37.19 21.41 6.44
N GLU A 61 36.92 20.14 6.32
CA GLU A 61 36.48 19.46 5.11
C GLU A 61 35.25 20.19 4.53
N GLU A 62 35.33 20.64 3.27
CA GLU A 62 34.27 21.42 2.64
C GLU A 62 33.10 20.55 2.18
N VAL A 63 33.34 19.26 1.93
CA VAL A 63 32.33 18.29 1.53
C VAL A 63 32.58 16.98 2.25
N SER A 64 31.57 16.49 2.94
CA SER A 64 31.56 15.16 3.57
C SER A 64 30.34 14.35 3.11
N SER A 65 30.46 13.04 3.01
CA SER A 65 29.34 12.17 2.66
C SER A 65 29.27 10.95 3.56
N HIS A 66 28.02 10.53 3.88
CA HIS A 66 27.75 9.33 4.67
C HIS A 66 26.78 8.43 3.90
N ASP A 67 27.11 7.15 3.85
CA ASP A 67 26.30 6.12 3.19
C ASP A 67 25.53 5.30 4.23
N THR A 68 24.22 5.13 4.02
CA THR A 68 23.39 4.27 4.86
C THR A 68 22.50 3.39 3.97
N PRO A 69 22.31 2.09 4.31
CA PRO A 69 21.32 1.27 3.63
C PRO A 69 19.93 1.92 3.72
N ALA A 70 19.23 1.99 2.60
CA ALA A 70 17.90 2.58 2.56
C ALA A 70 16.89 1.63 3.22
N THR A 71 16.36 2.00 4.38
CA THR A 71 15.32 1.26 5.12
C THR A 71 14.07 2.12 5.22
N PHE A 72 12.93 1.64 4.74
CA PHE A 72 11.72 2.45 4.57
C PHE A 72 10.58 2.01 5.51
N LYS A 73 9.93 2.99 6.16
CA LYS A 73 8.67 2.83 6.92
C LYS A 73 7.74 3.98 6.57
N VAL A 74 6.53 3.66 6.08
CA VAL A 74 5.62 4.63 5.44
C VAL A 74 4.79 5.47 6.41
N ARG A 75 4.83 6.82 6.27
CA ARG A 75 3.81 7.79 6.76
C ARG A 75 4.01 9.18 6.11
N VAL A 76 2.97 9.80 5.54
CA VAL A 76 3.06 11.04 4.72
C VAL A 76 2.18 12.18 5.25
N ASN A 77 2.63 13.46 5.10
CA ASN A 77 1.88 14.68 5.43
C ASN A 77 1.33 15.44 4.20
N LEU A 78 1.85 15.17 3.00
CA LEU A 78 1.32 15.72 1.74
C LEU A 78 0.09 14.90 1.35
N VAL A 79 -1.01 15.58 1.07
CA VAL A 79 -2.25 14.92 0.63
C VAL A 79 -2.31 15.00 -0.89
N LEU A 80 -2.04 13.88 -1.56
CA LEU A 80 -2.16 13.74 -3.01
C LEU A 80 -3.57 13.32 -3.38
N VAL A 81 -4.16 13.97 -4.37
CA VAL A 81 -5.51 13.67 -4.87
C VAL A 81 -5.43 13.44 -6.37
N ARG A 82 -5.57 12.18 -6.78
CA ARG A 82 -5.71 11.85 -8.20
C ARG A 82 -7.12 12.20 -8.67
N VAL A 83 -7.21 12.89 -9.80
CA VAL A 83 -8.46 13.36 -10.37
C VAL A 83 -8.56 12.91 -11.82
N VAL A 84 -9.67 12.29 -12.18
CA VAL A 84 -10.03 11.99 -13.57
C VAL A 84 -11.29 12.76 -13.89
N VAL A 85 -11.26 13.53 -14.99
CA VAL A 85 -12.40 14.36 -15.42
C VAL A 85 -12.95 13.80 -16.72
N ARG A 86 -14.27 13.59 -16.77
CA ARG A 86 -14.99 13.08 -17.95
C ARG A 86 -16.14 14.00 -18.32
N ASP A 87 -16.49 13.98 -19.60
CA ASP A 87 -17.73 14.60 -20.09
C ASP A 87 -18.94 13.69 -19.78
N SER A 88 -20.13 14.16 -20.11
CA SER A 88 -21.39 13.42 -19.96
C SER A 88 -21.48 12.14 -20.79
N LYS A 89 -20.55 11.92 -21.74
CA LYS A 89 -20.42 10.72 -22.57
C LYS A 89 -19.33 9.77 -22.04
N GLY A 90 -18.73 10.08 -20.89
CA GLY A 90 -17.64 9.29 -20.29
C GLY A 90 -16.27 9.52 -20.91
N LYS A 91 -16.12 10.44 -21.90
CA LYS A 91 -14.84 10.76 -22.52
C LYS A 91 -13.99 11.63 -21.59
N ILE A 92 -12.72 11.27 -21.43
CA ILE A 92 -11.77 12.00 -20.58
C ILE A 92 -11.51 13.38 -21.18
N ILE A 93 -11.48 14.41 -20.32
CA ILE A 93 -11.16 15.79 -20.65
C ILE A 93 -9.66 16.00 -20.42
N PRO A 94 -8.85 16.19 -21.47
CA PRO A 94 -7.43 16.50 -21.35
C PRO A 94 -7.19 18.00 -21.17
N ASN A 95 -5.92 18.35 -20.86
CA ASN A 95 -5.38 19.73 -20.93
C ASN A 95 -5.97 20.74 -19.92
N LEU A 96 -6.59 20.26 -18.83
CA LEU A 96 -6.94 21.14 -17.72
C LEU A 96 -5.67 21.61 -17.00
N LYS A 97 -5.69 22.86 -16.54
CA LYS A 97 -4.59 23.50 -15.82
C LYS A 97 -4.87 23.51 -14.32
N LYS A 98 -3.87 23.80 -13.52
CA LYS A 98 -3.99 23.93 -12.06
C LYS A 98 -5.10 24.90 -11.65
N GLU A 99 -5.24 25.99 -12.38
CA GLU A 99 -6.21 27.07 -12.14
C GLU A 99 -7.67 26.65 -12.38
N ASP A 100 -7.87 25.55 -13.15
CA ASP A 100 -9.21 25.02 -13.41
C ASP A 100 -9.74 24.23 -12.22
N PHE A 101 -8.88 23.83 -11.27
CA PHE A 101 -9.24 23.02 -10.13
C PHE A 101 -9.42 23.83 -8.85
N GLN A 102 -10.43 23.46 -8.09
CA GLN A 102 -10.66 23.92 -6.74
C GLN A 102 -10.72 22.71 -5.80
N LEU A 103 -9.93 22.75 -4.74
CA LEU A 103 -9.87 21.68 -3.75
C LEU A 103 -10.40 22.20 -2.41
N PHE A 104 -11.26 21.41 -1.77
CA PHE A 104 -11.85 21.76 -0.48
C PHE A 104 -11.56 20.63 0.52
N ASP A 105 -11.11 20.98 1.71
CA ASP A 105 -10.96 20.11 2.88
C ASP A 105 -11.97 20.54 3.94
N ASN A 106 -12.88 19.65 4.33
CA ASN A 106 -13.98 19.97 5.24
C ASN A 106 -14.71 21.28 4.88
N LYS A 107 -15.01 21.46 3.59
CA LYS A 107 -15.64 22.64 2.98
C LYS A 107 -14.77 23.91 2.96
N LYS A 108 -13.52 23.87 3.43
CA LYS A 108 -12.56 25.00 3.34
C LYS A 108 -11.68 24.81 2.13
N GLN A 109 -11.62 25.85 1.29
CA GLN A 109 -10.75 25.82 0.11
C GLN A 109 -9.28 25.74 0.52
N GLN A 110 -8.54 24.86 -0.17
CA GLN A 110 -7.11 24.62 0.02
C GLN A 110 -6.32 25.12 -1.18
N THR A 111 -5.10 25.55 -0.92
CA THR A 111 -4.17 25.92 -2.00
C THR A 111 -3.50 24.65 -2.54
N ILE A 112 -3.64 24.40 -3.83
CA ILE A 112 -2.94 23.32 -4.50
C ILE A 112 -1.46 23.70 -4.59
N SER A 113 -0.60 22.98 -3.88
CA SER A 113 0.85 23.24 -3.84
C SER A 113 1.59 22.52 -4.97
N SER A 114 1.11 21.33 -5.37
CA SER A 114 1.68 20.54 -6.45
C SER A 114 0.61 20.20 -7.48
N PHE A 115 0.98 20.18 -8.75
CA PHE A 115 0.11 19.82 -9.87
C PHE A 115 0.93 19.11 -10.94
N SER A 116 0.52 17.88 -11.28
CA SER A 116 1.09 17.13 -12.40
C SER A 116 0.01 16.48 -13.24
N VAL A 117 0.35 16.21 -14.49
CA VAL A 117 -0.54 15.56 -15.46
C VAL A 117 0.09 14.25 -15.87
N GLU A 118 -0.63 13.16 -15.64
CA GLU A 118 -0.22 11.82 -16.05
C GLU A 118 -0.90 11.47 -17.37
N THR A 119 -0.10 11.21 -18.42
CA THR A 119 -0.56 10.71 -19.72
C THR A 119 0.22 9.45 -20.11
N PRO A 120 -0.26 8.62 -21.06
CA PRO A 120 0.52 7.50 -21.58
C PRO A 120 1.88 7.93 -22.13
N GLU A 121 1.95 9.11 -22.75
CA GLU A 121 3.18 9.66 -23.36
C GLU A 121 4.18 10.12 -22.30
N THR A 122 3.75 10.78 -21.23
CA THR A 122 4.64 11.16 -20.12
C THR A 122 5.19 9.92 -19.42
N ARG A 123 4.43 8.83 -19.37
CA ARG A 123 4.85 7.54 -18.82
C ARG A 123 5.88 6.84 -19.71
N THR A 124 5.69 6.84 -21.04
CA THR A 124 6.63 6.25 -22.01
C THR A 124 7.90 7.10 -22.18
N ALA A 125 7.78 8.42 -22.18
CA ALA A 125 8.93 9.31 -22.29
C ALA A 125 9.90 9.16 -21.11
N SER A 126 9.39 8.92 -19.90
CA SER A 126 10.21 8.62 -18.72
C SER A 126 11.02 7.33 -18.88
N SER A 127 10.53 6.35 -19.65
CA SER A 127 11.26 5.10 -19.90
C SER A 127 12.29 5.21 -21.02
N LEU A 128 12.09 6.14 -21.96
CA LEU A 128 12.97 6.31 -23.14
C LEU A 128 14.06 7.39 -22.94
N ALA A 129 13.85 8.37 -22.07
CA ALA A 129 14.77 9.47 -21.83
C ALA A 129 16.14 9.04 -21.24
N SER A 130 16.24 7.81 -20.77
CA SER A 130 17.47 7.25 -20.20
C SER A 130 18.42 6.65 -21.26
N THR A 131 18.00 6.56 -22.52
CA THR A 131 18.77 5.93 -23.59
C THR A 131 19.38 6.92 -24.60
N THR A 132 19.10 8.22 -24.49
CA THR A 132 19.64 9.24 -25.40
C THR A 132 20.34 10.36 -24.64
N ALA A 133 21.50 10.07 -24.03
CA ALA A 133 22.52 11.07 -23.82
C ALA A 133 23.46 11.02 -25.05
N GLU A 134 23.29 11.97 -25.94
CA GLU A 134 24.26 12.22 -27.01
C GLU A 134 25.66 12.49 -26.42
N GLY A 135 26.59 11.60 -26.69
CA GLY A 135 27.99 11.87 -26.44
C GLY A 135 28.75 10.83 -25.64
N SER A 136 28.67 9.55 -25.97
CA SER A 136 29.77 8.59 -25.87
C SER A 136 29.35 7.27 -26.52
N SER A 137 30.07 6.89 -27.55
CA SER A 137 29.93 5.65 -28.28
C SER A 137 30.11 4.42 -27.39
N SER A 138 29.02 3.90 -26.92
CA SER A 138 28.84 2.51 -26.51
C SER A 138 27.38 2.18 -26.71
N SER A 139 26.94 2.11 -27.97
CA SER A 139 25.78 1.38 -28.37
C SER A 139 26.05 -0.07 -28.00
N VAL A 140 25.48 -0.53 -26.89
CA VAL A 140 25.33 -1.96 -26.68
C VAL A 140 24.19 -2.37 -27.61
N ASP A 141 24.60 -2.78 -28.84
CA ASP A 141 23.76 -3.63 -29.67
C ASP A 141 23.49 -4.90 -28.85
N VAL A 142 22.34 -4.94 -28.22
CA VAL A 142 21.82 -6.17 -27.65
C VAL A 142 21.52 -7.07 -28.86
N ALA A 143 22.42 -8.02 -29.12
CA ALA A 143 22.20 -9.06 -30.10
C ALA A 143 20.91 -9.79 -29.70
N GLY A 144 19.79 -9.43 -30.38
CA GLY A 144 18.50 -10.04 -30.11
C GLY A 144 17.30 -9.11 -29.98
N GLY A 145 17.39 -7.84 -30.36
CA GLY A 145 16.25 -6.95 -30.72
C GLY A 145 14.99 -6.91 -29.83
N LYS A 146 15.00 -7.41 -28.59
CA LYS A 146 13.86 -7.27 -27.66
C LYS A 146 14.02 -5.96 -26.88
N SER A 147 13.18 -4.98 -27.23
CA SER A 147 12.98 -3.79 -26.42
C SER A 147 12.47 -4.24 -25.04
N VAL A 148 13.23 -3.95 -24.00
CA VAL A 148 12.81 -4.25 -22.61
C VAL A 148 11.77 -3.24 -22.19
N VAL A 149 10.54 -3.70 -21.99
CA VAL A 149 9.45 -2.88 -21.49
C VAL A 149 9.47 -2.93 -19.96
N LEU A 150 9.77 -1.78 -19.33
CA LEU A 150 9.72 -1.68 -17.86
C LEU A 150 8.28 -1.67 -17.35
N PRO A 151 8.02 -2.30 -16.20
CA PRO A 151 6.70 -2.30 -15.60
C PRO A 151 6.31 -0.88 -15.18
N GLN A 152 5.14 -0.44 -15.63
CA GLN A 152 4.61 0.89 -15.32
C GLN A 152 3.40 0.82 -14.39
N ARG A 153 2.71 -0.32 -14.35
CA ARG A 153 1.48 -0.51 -13.60
C ARG A 153 1.47 -1.86 -12.90
N PHE A 154 1.01 -1.82 -11.66
CA PHE A 154 0.85 -2.99 -10.80
C PHE A 154 -0.61 -3.13 -10.41
N VAL A 155 -1.24 -4.19 -10.89
CA VAL A 155 -2.64 -4.51 -10.65
C VAL A 155 -2.72 -5.75 -9.78
N SER A 156 -3.26 -5.63 -8.58
CA SER A 156 -3.54 -6.78 -7.74
C SER A 156 -5.01 -7.15 -7.83
N MET A 157 -5.29 -8.30 -8.43
CA MET A 157 -6.63 -8.90 -8.46
C MET A 157 -6.84 -9.65 -7.15
N VAL A 158 -7.87 -9.29 -6.40
CA VAL A 158 -8.25 -9.96 -5.14
C VAL A 158 -9.62 -10.59 -5.36
N PHE A 159 -9.67 -11.90 -5.34
CA PHE A 159 -10.91 -12.66 -5.46
C PHE A 159 -11.42 -13.06 -4.08
N ASP A 160 -12.67 -12.77 -3.82
CA ASP A 160 -13.27 -13.02 -2.51
C ASP A 160 -13.79 -14.46 -2.41
N ASP A 161 -12.87 -15.41 -2.31
CA ASP A 161 -13.17 -16.83 -2.20
C ASP A 161 -13.88 -17.23 -0.88
N VAL A 162 -13.93 -16.32 0.07
CA VAL A 162 -14.68 -16.51 1.33
C VAL A 162 -16.18 -16.32 1.13
N HIS A 163 -16.60 -15.34 0.31
CA HIS A 163 -18.02 -15.00 0.14
C HIS A 163 -18.60 -15.40 -1.23
N LEU A 164 -17.75 -15.81 -2.21
CA LEU A 164 -18.22 -16.28 -3.51
C LEU A 164 -19.00 -17.61 -3.40
N SER A 165 -20.10 -17.69 -4.13
CA SER A 165 -20.76 -18.98 -4.43
C SER A 165 -19.96 -19.78 -5.46
N MET A 166 -20.26 -21.08 -5.62
CA MET A 166 -19.60 -21.91 -6.63
C MET A 166 -19.92 -21.42 -8.06
N SER A 167 -21.14 -20.99 -8.32
CA SER A 167 -21.55 -20.44 -9.61
C SER A 167 -20.82 -19.14 -9.93
N ASP A 168 -20.73 -18.22 -8.95
CA ASP A 168 -20.03 -16.96 -9.12
C ASP A 168 -18.52 -17.18 -9.33
N ALA A 169 -17.92 -18.13 -8.63
CA ALA A 169 -16.50 -18.44 -8.80
C ALA A 169 -16.20 -18.97 -10.22
N VAL A 170 -17.07 -19.79 -10.80
CA VAL A 170 -16.92 -20.24 -12.20
C VAL A 170 -17.03 -19.05 -13.15
N PHE A 171 -18.07 -18.23 -13.01
CA PHE A 171 -18.30 -17.06 -13.84
C PHE A 171 -17.14 -16.06 -13.78
N VAL A 172 -16.65 -15.78 -12.59
CA VAL A 172 -15.53 -14.86 -12.36
C VAL A 172 -14.23 -15.41 -12.94
N ARG A 173 -13.93 -16.71 -12.78
CA ARG A 173 -12.73 -17.34 -13.39
C ARG A 173 -12.73 -17.24 -14.90
N ASP A 174 -13.88 -17.51 -15.54
CA ASP A 174 -14.01 -17.40 -17.00
C ASP A 174 -13.83 -15.96 -17.48
N SER A 175 -14.35 -15.00 -16.74
CA SER A 175 -14.17 -13.56 -17.02
C SER A 175 -12.71 -13.13 -16.83
N ALA A 176 -12.06 -13.56 -15.74
CA ALA A 176 -10.65 -13.25 -15.45
C ALA A 176 -9.70 -13.86 -16.50
N LYS A 177 -10.01 -15.05 -17.02
CA LYS A 177 -9.23 -15.66 -18.11
C LYS A 177 -9.20 -14.75 -19.33
N ARG A 178 -10.38 -14.25 -19.79
CA ARG A 178 -10.46 -13.31 -20.92
C ARG A 178 -9.75 -11.97 -20.63
N PHE A 179 -9.80 -11.49 -19.39
CA PHE A 179 -9.06 -10.30 -18.99
C PHE A 179 -7.55 -10.53 -19.07
N PHE A 180 -7.02 -11.65 -18.58
CA PHE A 180 -5.59 -11.93 -18.58
C PHE A 180 -4.99 -12.04 -19.98
N GLU A 181 -5.78 -12.45 -20.98
CA GLU A 181 -5.36 -12.45 -22.39
C GLU A 181 -5.10 -11.03 -22.94
N SER A 182 -5.63 -10.00 -22.28
CA SER A 182 -5.54 -8.59 -22.69
C SER A 182 -4.51 -7.76 -21.93
N ILE A 183 -3.74 -8.38 -21.04
CA ILE A 183 -2.73 -7.67 -20.22
C ILE A 183 -1.60 -7.13 -21.11
N ALA A 184 -1.26 -5.85 -20.94
CA ALA A 184 -0.15 -5.24 -21.66
C ALA A 184 1.21 -5.66 -21.07
N ALA A 185 2.25 -5.71 -21.90
CA ALA A 185 3.61 -6.05 -21.45
C ALA A 185 4.19 -5.07 -20.40
N SER A 186 3.63 -3.86 -20.31
CA SER A 186 3.97 -2.86 -19.28
C SER A 186 3.26 -3.08 -17.95
N ASP A 187 2.36 -4.04 -17.86
CA ASP A 187 1.59 -4.31 -16.66
C ASP A 187 2.14 -5.53 -15.94
N ARG A 188 2.06 -5.49 -14.63
CA ARG A 188 2.32 -6.65 -13.76
C ARG A 188 1.06 -6.92 -12.96
N VAL A 189 0.57 -8.13 -13.05
CA VAL A 189 -0.65 -8.56 -12.37
C VAL A 189 -0.31 -9.58 -11.30
N SER A 190 -0.83 -9.39 -10.10
CA SER A 190 -0.84 -10.40 -9.04
C SER A 190 -2.26 -10.90 -8.81
N LEU A 191 -2.38 -12.16 -8.38
CA LEU A 191 -3.65 -12.76 -8.04
C LEU A 191 -3.62 -13.22 -6.59
N ASN A 192 -4.62 -12.80 -5.82
CA ASN A 192 -4.74 -13.10 -4.40
C ASN A 192 -6.18 -13.49 -4.08
N THR A 193 -6.39 -14.20 -2.97
CA THR A 193 -7.72 -14.47 -2.44
C THR A 193 -7.91 -13.89 -1.05
N THR A 194 -9.15 -13.59 -0.66
CA THR A 194 -9.48 -13.05 0.66
C THR A 194 -9.24 -14.07 1.78
N SER A 195 -9.24 -15.37 1.49
CA SER A 195 -8.81 -16.41 2.44
C SER A 195 -7.29 -16.47 2.63
N GLY A 196 -6.50 -15.84 1.76
CA GLY A 196 -5.03 -15.94 1.74
C GLY A 196 -4.49 -17.30 1.28
N GLN A 197 -5.34 -18.20 0.80
CA GLN A 197 -4.92 -19.53 0.37
C GLN A 197 -4.26 -19.56 -1.00
N LEU A 198 -4.51 -18.53 -1.80
CA LEU A 198 -3.91 -18.37 -3.11
C LEU A 198 -3.21 -17.03 -3.21
N THR A 199 -1.95 -17.08 -3.59
CA THR A 199 -1.14 -15.90 -3.91
C THR A 199 -0.28 -16.21 -5.13
N GLN A 200 -0.48 -15.47 -6.21
CA GLN A 200 0.39 -15.41 -7.37
C GLN A 200 1.05 -14.03 -7.37
N GLU A 201 2.36 -14.01 -7.24
CA GLU A 201 3.14 -12.76 -7.27
C GLU A 201 3.04 -12.04 -8.61
N PHE A 202 3.40 -10.76 -8.63
CA PHE A 202 3.33 -9.91 -9.81
C PHE A 202 4.07 -10.51 -11.01
N THR A 203 3.38 -10.65 -12.13
CA THR A 203 3.92 -11.20 -13.38
C THR A 203 3.16 -10.66 -14.59
N ASP A 204 3.78 -10.70 -15.76
CA ASP A 204 3.16 -10.53 -17.07
C ASP A 204 2.94 -11.87 -17.79
N ASP A 205 3.29 -12.97 -17.15
CA ASP A 205 3.16 -14.33 -17.68
C ASP A 205 1.68 -14.78 -17.61
N HIS A 206 1.03 -14.77 -18.76
CA HIS A 206 -0.39 -15.13 -18.89
C HIS A 206 -0.67 -16.56 -18.45
N ASP A 207 0.24 -17.51 -18.73
CA ASP A 207 0.05 -18.91 -18.37
C ASP A 207 0.08 -19.11 -16.85
N LYS A 208 0.98 -18.43 -16.15
CA LYS A 208 1.01 -18.45 -14.69
C LYS A 208 -0.26 -17.90 -14.07
N LEU A 209 -0.76 -16.77 -14.60
CA LEU A 209 -2.01 -16.17 -14.13
C LEU A 209 -3.21 -17.08 -14.39
N GLN A 210 -3.32 -17.67 -15.59
CA GLN A 210 -4.41 -18.58 -15.91
C GLN A 210 -4.37 -19.86 -15.06
N ASN A 211 -3.19 -20.42 -14.82
CA ASN A 211 -3.04 -21.58 -13.94
C ASN A 211 -3.44 -21.26 -12.49
N ALA A 212 -3.10 -20.07 -12.01
CA ALA A 212 -3.48 -19.63 -10.67
C ALA A 212 -5.01 -19.49 -10.50
N LEU A 213 -5.77 -19.15 -11.57
CA LEU A 213 -7.24 -19.06 -11.51
C LEU A 213 -7.89 -20.37 -11.07
N LEU A 214 -7.28 -21.52 -11.38
CA LEU A 214 -7.82 -22.83 -11.00
C LEU A 214 -7.85 -23.02 -9.46
N GLY A 215 -7.04 -22.27 -8.74
CA GLY A 215 -7.00 -22.28 -7.28
C GLY A 215 -8.08 -21.44 -6.59
N ILE A 216 -8.85 -20.65 -7.34
CA ILE A 216 -9.98 -19.87 -6.78
C ILE A 216 -11.15 -20.82 -6.55
N LEU A 217 -11.32 -21.25 -5.33
CA LEU A 217 -12.40 -22.14 -4.91
C LEU A 217 -13.15 -21.49 -3.73
N PRO A 218 -14.49 -21.52 -3.74
CA PRO A 218 -15.26 -21.02 -2.61
C PRO A 218 -14.89 -21.72 -1.31
N ARG A 219 -14.68 -20.94 -0.26
CA ARG A 219 -14.22 -21.38 1.06
C ARG A 219 -15.12 -20.89 2.20
N SER A 220 -16.34 -20.47 1.87
CA SER A 220 -17.29 -20.02 2.87
C SER A 220 -17.55 -21.14 3.89
N THR A 221 -17.34 -20.83 5.16
CA THR A 221 -17.69 -21.71 6.27
C THR A 221 -19.16 -21.55 6.65
N SER A 222 -19.73 -20.37 6.40
CA SER A 222 -21.14 -20.07 6.67
C SER A 222 -22.09 -20.79 5.70
N GLY A 223 -21.67 -21.06 4.46
CA GLY A 223 -22.44 -21.84 3.49
C GLY A 223 -22.39 -23.35 3.67
N GLN A 224 -21.42 -23.88 4.46
CA GLN A 224 -21.27 -25.32 4.68
C GLN A 224 -22.18 -25.87 5.79
N ASN A 225 -22.79 -25.01 6.58
CA ASN A 225 -23.74 -25.41 7.63
C ASN A 225 -25.13 -25.65 7.04
N MET A 226 -25.20 -26.52 6.03
CA MET A 226 -26.47 -27.01 5.53
C MET A 226 -27.25 -27.60 6.70
N HIS A 227 -28.44 -27.04 6.95
CA HIS A 227 -29.41 -27.49 7.96
C HIS A 227 -29.18 -27.04 9.42
N GLN A 228 -28.70 -25.82 9.63
CA GLN A 228 -28.83 -25.24 10.97
C GLN A 228 -30.31 -25.02 11.32
N CYS A 229 -30.67 -25.44 12.51
CA CYS A 229 -31.98 -25.20 13.06
C CYS A 229 -31.85 -24.33 14.33
N PRO A 230 -32.35 -23.07 14.31
CA PRO A 230 -32.93 -22.34 13.18
C PRO A 230 -31.85 -21.89 12.16
N ASP A 231 -32.28 -21.64 10.93
CA ASP A 231 -31.46 -21.02 9.90
C ASP A 231 -31.42 -19.50 10.11
N VAL A 232 -30.33 -18.99 10.70
CA VAL A 232 -30.10 -17.57 10.98
C VAL A 232 -28.92 -17.08 10.16
N SER A 233 -29.22 -16.20 9.19
CA SER A 233 -28.17 -15.56 8.38
C SER A 233 -27.33 -14.58 9.22
N TYR A 234 -26.11 -14.27 8.73
CA TYR A 234 -25.23 -13.27 9.37
C TYR A 234 -25.92 -11.90 9.53
N TYR A 235 -26.68 -11.46 8.51
CA TYR A 235 -27.45 -10.21 8.59
C TYR A 235 -28.53 -10.26 9.69
N GLN A 236 -29.29 -11.36 9.76
CA GLN A 236 -30.30 -11.55 10.80
C GLN A 236 -29.66 -11.64 12.19
N ALA A 237 -28.49 -12.28 12.29
CA ALA A 237 -27.73 -12.34 13.54
C ALA A 237 -27.26 -10.94 14.01
N ASP A 238 -26.82 -10.07 13.10
CA ASP A 238 -26.49 -8.67 13.41
C ASP A 238 -27.71 -7.90 13.92
N LEU A 239 -28.89 -8.09 13.32
CA LEU A 239 -30.13 -7.50 13.80
C LEU A 239 -30.46 -7.96 15.22
N ILE A 240 -30.35 -9.26 15.50
CA ILE A 240 -30.69 -9.84 16.81
C ILE A 240 -29.71 -9.39 17.89
N VAL A 241 -28.42 -9.56 17.64
CA VAL A 241 -27.38 -9.42 18.67
C VAL A 241 -26.95 -7.98 18.87
N ASN A 242 -26.64 -7.26 17.78
CA ASN A 242 -26.10 -5.90 17.87
C ASN A 242 -27.19 -4.84 17.88
N LYS A 243 -28.30 -5.05 17.15
CA LYS A 243 -29.37 -4.07 17.04
C LYS A 243 -30.55 -4.36 17.96
N SER A 244 -30.53 -5.51 18.64
CA SER A 244 -31.60 -5.95 19.57
C SER A 244 -32.98 -5.94 18.91
N ASP A 245 -33.07 -6.36 17.65
CA ASP A 245 -34.31 -6.37 16.88
C ASP A 245 -35.21 -7.51 17.34
N ILE A 246 -36.31 -7.13 17.99
CA ILE A 246 -37.28 -8.06 18.57
C ILE A 246 -37.96 -8.88 17.46
N GLN A 247 -38.20 -8.28 16.28
CA GLN A 247 -38.87 -8.97 15.18
C GLN A 247 -37.93 -10.05 14.58
N ALA A 248 -36.63 -9.73 14.40
CA ALA A 248 -35.66 -10.68 13.90
C ALA A 248 -35.49 -11.87 14.85
N LEU A 249 -35.50 -11.63 16.18
CA LEU A 249 -35.46 -12.68 17.19
C LEU A 249 -36.75 -13.52 17.18
N ALA A 250 -37.92 -12.89 17.06
CA ALA A 250 -39.20 -13.61 17.00
C ALA A 250 -39.27 -14.54 15.77
N VAL A 251 -38.81 -14.08 14.61
CA VAL A 251 -38.71 -14.89 13.39
C VAL A 251 -37.78 -16.11 13.57
N ALA A 252 -36.60 -15.91 14.12
CA ALA A 252 -35.68 -17.00 14.41
C ALA A 252 -36.22 -17.98 15.46
N SER A 253 -36.95 -17.46 16.46
CA SER A 253 -37.56 -18.29 17.51
C SER A 253 -38.73 -19.13 16.98
N GLU A 254 -39.55 -18.60 16.07
CA GLU A 254 -40.61 -19.37 15.40
C GLU A 254 -39.99 -20.48 14.53
N ASP A 255 -38.92 -20.20 13.79
CA ASP A 255 -38.23 -21.23 13.03
C ASP A 255 -37.61 -22.32 13.94
N ALA A 256 -36.97 -21.91 15.04
CA ALA A 256 -36.45 -22.85 16.03
C ALA A 256 -37.55 -23.72 16.64
N LEU A 257 -38.74 -23.13 16.93
CA LEU A 257 -39.88 -23.85 17.46
C LEU A 257 -40.35 -24.93 16.46
N GLN A 258 -40.38 -24.60 15.18
CA GLN A 258 -40.83 -25.55 14.15
C GLN A 258 -39.76 -26.64 13.90
N CYS A 259 -38.50 -26.26 13.66
CA CYS A 259 -37.49 -27.22 13.22
C CYS A 259 -36.93 -28.07 14.36
N ALA A 260 -36.77 -27.52 15.59
CA ALA A 260 -36.17 -28.24 16.70
C ALA A 260 -37.23 -28.87 17.66
N PHE A 261 -38.42 -28.27 17.76
CA PHE A 261 -39.40 -28.62 18.76
C PHE A 261 -40.77 -29.02 18.18
N GLY A 262 -40.85 -29.22 16.84
CA GLY A 262 -42.08 -29.69 16.19
C GLY A 262 -43.28 -28.78 16.36
N GLY A 263 -43.07 -27.49 16.65
CA GLY A 263 -44.15 -26.51 16.86
C GLY A 263 -44.86 -26.58 18.22
N ASP A 264 -44.28 -27.27 19.23
CA ASP A 264 -44.90 -27.38 20.58
C ASP A 264 -44.83 -26.01 21.29
N PRO A 265 -45.99 -25.36 21.56
CA PRO A 265 -46.05 -24.04 22.21
C PRO A 265 -45.41 -24.00 23.62
N ARG A 266 -45.28 -25.13 24.29
CA ARG A 266 -44.63 -25.23 25.61
C ARG A 266 -43.14 -25.01 25.54
N MET A 267 -42.53 -25.17 24.36
CA MET A 267 -41.10 -25.03 24.12
C MET A 267 -40.70 -23.63 23.64
N THR A 268 -41.61 -22.65 23.63
CA THR A 268 -41.34 -21.30 23.12
C THR A 268 -40.11 -20.66 23.76
N ALA A 269 -39.94 -20.78 25.08
CA ALA A 269 -38.77 -20.23 25.77
C ALA A 269 -37.46 -20.95 25.37
N ALA A 270 -37.51 -22.26 25.18
CA ALA A 270 -36.36 -23.04 24.71
C ALA A 270 -35.99 -22.67 23.25
N ALA A 271 -37.00 -22.49 22.39
CA ALA A 271 -36.84 -22.05 21.01
C ALA A 271 -36.20 -20.65 20.93
N GLN A 272 -36.61 -19.72 21.79
CA GLN A 272 -36.00 -18.38 21.85
C GLN A 272 -34.52 -18.43 22.29
N ASN A 273 -34.21 -19.24 23.31
CA ASN A 273 -32.83 -19.43 23.75
C ASN A 273 -31.97 -20.07 22.67
N LEU A 274 -32.50 -21.04 21.92
CA LEU A 274 -31.80 -21.66 20.79
C LEU A 274 -31.58 -20.63 19.68
N ALA A 275 -32.56 -19.83 19.31
CA ALA A 275 -32.45 -18.78 18.32
C ALA A 275 -31.37 -17.75 18.69
N GLN A 276 -31.36 -17.30 19.94
CA GLN A 276 -30.35 -16.36 20.45
C GLN A 276 -28.92 -16.98 20.39
N SER A 277 -28.80 -18.24 20.80
CA SER A 277 -27.51 -18.95 20.75
C SER A 277 -27.00 -19.13 19.30
N THR A 278 -27.92 -19.51 18.39
CA THR A 278 -27.58 -19.64 16.96
C THR A 278 -27.20 -18.29 16.36
N ALA A 279 -27.90 -17.21 16.70
CA ALA A 279 -27.57 -15.87 16.24
C ALA A 279 -26.18 -15.42 16.71
N ASN A 280 -25.81 -15.69 17.97
CA ASN A 280 -24.46 -15.40 18.46
C ASN A 280 -23.38 -16.18 17.68
N GLY A 281 -23.63 -17.44 17.38
CA GLY A 281 -22.72 -18.28 16.59
C GLY A 281 -22.58 -17.76 15.15
N ALA A 282 -23.71 -17.46 14.49
CA ALA A 282 -23.71 -16.94 13.12
C ALA A 282 -23.03 -15.55 13.01
N LEU A 283 -23.23 -14.69 14.00
CA LEU A 283 -22.55 -13.39 14.09
C LEU A 283 -21.03 -13.57 14.21
N ALA A 284 -20.58 -14.37 15.17
CA ALA A 284 -19.16 -14.61 15.39
C ALA A 284 -18.47 -15.22 14.16
N MET A 285 -19.14 -16.12 13.45
CA MET A 285 -18.64 -16.72 12.22
C MET A 285 -18.51 -15.67 11.11
N GLY A 286 -19.54 -14.88 10.84
CA GLY A 286 -19.52 -13.83 9.82
C GLY A 286 -18.51 -12.72 10.12
N ASP A 287 -18.38 -12.31 11.40
CA ASP A 287 -17.36 -11.35 11.82
C ASP A 287 -15.95 -11.88 11.55
N ASN A 288 -15.67 -13.15 11.85
CA ASN A 288 -14.38 -13.77 11.57
C ASN A 288 -14.08 -13.83 10.07
N GLU A 289 -15.04 -14.25 9.23
CA GLU A 289 -14.88 -14.29 7.78
C GLU A 289 -14.57 -12.90 7.22
N THR A 290 -15.32 -11.89 7.64
CA THR A 290 -15.11 -10.50 7.23
C THR A 290 -13.75 -9.95 7.71
N GLU A 291 -13.33 -10.26 8.94
CA GLU A 291 -12.02 -9.85 9.46
C GLU A 291 -10.87 -10.48 8.68
N TYR A 292 -10.98 -11.76 8.30
CA TYR A 292 -9.99 -12.41 7.44
C TYR A 292 -9.87 -11.71 6.09
N ALA A 293 -10.99 -11.37 5.46
CA ALA A 293 -11.00 -10.67 4.18
C ALA A 293 -10.28 -9.31 4.28
N TYR A 294 -10.56 -8.52 5.31
CA TYR A 294 -9.86 -7.24 5.53
C TYR A 294 -8.37 -7.43 5.77
N ARG A 295 -7.96 -8.38 6.59
CA ARG A 295 -6.56 -8.65 6.93
C ARG A 295 -5.75 -9.00 5.69
N HIS A 296 -6.29 -9.85 4.80
CA HIS A 296 -5.60 -10.21 3.57
C HIS A 296 -5.57 -9.06 2.56
N MET A 297 -6.64 -8.26 2.45
CA MET A 297 -6.61 -7.05 1.64
C MET A 297 -5.57 -6.03 2.13
N GLU A 298 -5.40 -5.88 3.44
CA GLU A 298 -4.35 -5.03 4.01
C GLU A 298 -2.94 -5.54 3.69
N GLU A 299 -2.75 -6.85 3.65
CA GLU A 299 -1.48 -7.45 3.25
C GLU A 299 -1.19 -7.18 1.77
N VAL A 300 -2.19 -7.30 0.90
CA VAL A 300 -2.09 -6.94 -0.51
C VAL A 300 -1.76 -5.45 -0.69
N VAL A 301 -2.44 -4.56 0.04
CA VAL A 301 -2.13 -3.12 0.03
C VAL A 301 -0.68 -2.87 0.48
N ARG A 302 -0.18 -3.58 1.48
CA ARG A 302 1.21 -3.47 1.93
C ARG A 302 2.20 -3.90 0.84
N ARG A 303 1.93 -4.99 0.12
CA ARG A 303 2.75 -5.43 -1.02
C ARG A 303 2.73 -4.42 -2.16
N LEU A 304 1.54 -3.96 -2.55
CA LEU A 304 1.38 -2.92 -3.57
C LEU A 304 2.14 -1.64 -3.20
N SER A 305 2.19 -1.27 -1.92
CA SER A 305 2.86 -0.03 -1.48
C SER A 305 4.37 0.00 -1.78
N SER A 306 4.98 -1.17 -1.96
CA SER A 306 6.40 -1.30 -2.31
C SER A 306 6.66 -1.41 -3.82
N MET A 307 5.61 -1.44 -4.65
CA MET A 307 5.75 -1.53 -6.11
C MET A 307 5.97 -0.13 -6.71
N PRO A 308 6.95 0.02 -7.63
CA PRO A 308 7.21 1.29 -8.29
C PRO A 308 6.19 1.54 -9.41
N GLY A 309 5.48 2.65 -9.37
CA GLY A 309 4.54 3.05 -10.43
C GLY A 309 3.08 3.13 -10.00
N GLN A 310 2.18 2.98 -10.97
CA GLN A 310 0.74 3.01 -10.69
C GLN A 310 0.30 1.73 -10.00
N ARG A 311 -0.47 1.87 -8.95
CA ARG A 311 -0.89 0.78 -8.07
C ARG A 311 -2.41 0.72 -7.98
N VAL A 312 -2.98 -0.40 -8.37
CA VAL A 312 -4.42 -0.63 -8.38
C VAL A 312 -4.72 -1.95 -7.70
N LEU A 313 -5.66 -1.95 -6.77
CA LEU A 313 -6.28 -3.15 -6.24
C LEU A 313 -7.66 -3.30 -6.87
N VAL A 314 -7.96 -4.44 -7.45
CA VAL A 314 -9.29 -4.79 -7.98
C VAL A 314 -9.87 -5.89 -7.13
N LEU A 315 -10.87 -5.56 -6.32
CA LEU A 315 -11.60 -6.53 -5.51
C LEU A 315 -12.78 -7.07 -6.31
N VAL A 316 -12.81 -8.38 -6.52
CA VAL A 316 -13.91 -9.10 -7.17
C VAL A 316 -14.65 -9.91 -6.11
N SER A 317 -15.82 -9.43 -5.69
CA SER A 317 -16.55 -9.94 -4.54
C SER A 317 -18.06 -9.77 -4.72
N PRO A 318 -18.90 -10.66 -4.20
CA PRO A 318 -20.35 -10.40 -4.10
C PRO A 318 -20.65 -9.33 -3.04
N GLY A 319 -19.62 -8.88 -2.31
CA GLY A 319 -19.72 -8.05 -1.14
C GLY A 319 -19.91 -8.85 0.15
N PHE A 320 -19.75 -8.17 1.27
CA PHE A 320 -19.91 -8.74 2.60
C PHE A 320 -20.40 -7.68 3.59
N ILE A 321 -20.99 -8.12 4.69
CA ILE A 321 -21.53 -7.21 5.70
C ILE A 321 -20.38 -6.67 6.54
N SER A 322 -20.17 -5.36 6.51
CA SER A 322 -19.09 -4.67 7.24
C SER A 322 -19.58 -3.77 8.37
N SER A 323 -20.88 -3.77 8.65
CA SER A 323 -21.48 -2.88 9.66
C SER A 323 -20.90 -3.06 11.06
N THR A 324 -20.45 -4.26 11.39
CA THR A 324 -19.79 -4.61 12.66
C THR A 324 -18.30 -4.26 12.69
N LEU A 325 -17.64 -4.13 11.51
CA LEU A 325 -16.21 -3.95 11.32
C LEU A 325 -15.87 -2.66 10.55
N GLN A 326 -16.61 -1.57 10.79
CA GLN A 326 -16.40 -0.27 10.13
C GLN A 326 -14.98 0.30 10.32
N SER A 327 -14.35 0.01 11.45
CA SER A 327 -12.96 0.42 11.72
C SER A 327 -11.98 -0.21 10.74
N ASN A 328 -12.17 -1.50 10.39
CA ASN A 328 -11.31 -2.23 9.47
C ASN A 328 -11.43 -1.67 8.04
N ALA A 329 -12.66 -1.39 7.58
CA ALA A 329 -12.89 -0.72 6.31
C ALA A 329 -12.17 0.64 6.23
N SER A 330 -12.31 1.44 7.29
CA SER A 330 -11.68 2.77 7.39
C SER A 330 -10.16 2.68 7.43
N GLU A 331 -9.59 1.69 8.12
CA GLU A 331 -8.13 1.46 8.19
C GLU A 331 -7.56 1.01 6.84
N LEU A 332 -8.25 0.11 6.13
CA LEU A 332 -7.87 -0.32 4.79
C LEU A 332 -7.85 0.86 3.80
N VAL A 333 -8.91 1.69 3.80
CA VAL A 333 -9.01 2.90 2.97
C VAL A 333 -7.88 3.89 3.31
N ASP A 334 -7.62 4.15 4.60
CA ASP A 334 -6.54 5.04 5.04
C ASP A 334 -5.17 4.54 4.55
N ARG A 335 -4.89 3.25 4.73
CA ARG A 335 -3.63 2.63 4.29
C ARG A 335 -3.45 2.68 2.77
N ALA A 336 -4.50 2.37 2.01
CA ALA A 336 -4.49 2.43 0.55
C ALA A 336 -4.26 3.87 0.04
N THR A 337 -4.98 4.84 0.61
CA THR A 337 -4.86 6.24 0.19
C THR A 337 -3.50 6.84 0.52
N ARG A 338 -2.90 6.52 1.67
CA ARG A 338 -1.54 6.94 2.02
C ARG A 338 -0.49 6.38 1.08
N SER A 339 -0.73 5.19 0.54
CA SER A 339 0.17 4.54 -0.43
C SER A 339 -0.18 4.85 -1.88
N ASN A 340 -1.05 5.83 -2.14
CA ASN A 340 -1.56 6.17 -3.48
C ASN A 340 -2.06 4.94 -4.27
N ILE A 341 -2.75 4.02 -3.57
CA ILE A 341 -3.37 2.83 -4.14
C ILE A 341 -4.87 3.12 -4.34
N VAL A 342 -5.35 2.90 -5.55
CA VAL A 342 -6.78 2.98 -5.89
C VAL A 342 -7.39 1.58 -5.73
N ILE A 343 -8.49 1.48 -4.99
CA ILE A 343 -9.27 0.24 -4.88
C ILE A 343 -10.47 0.39 -5.80
N ASN A 344 -10.52 -0.44 -6.84
CA ASN A 344 -11.72 -0.64 -7.65
C ASN A 344 -12.43 -1.90 -7.18
N THR A 345 -13.75 -1.92 -7.22
CA THR A 345 -14.54 -3.08 -6.79
C THR A 345 -15.49 -3.53 -7.89
N ILE A 346 -15.65 -4.83 -8.03
CA ILE A 346 -16.52 -5.46 -9.02
C ILE A 346 -17.46 -6.41 -8.30
N ASP A 347 -18.76 -6.23 -8.49
CA ASP A 347 -19.75 -7.20 -8.02
C ASP A 347 -19.63 -8.49 -8.85
N ALA A 348 -19.17 -9.54 -8.19
CA ALA A 348 -18.88 -10.83 -8.80
C ALA A 348 -20.12 -11.56 -9.33
N ARG A 349 -21.32 -11.18 -8.87
CA ARG A 349 -22.60 -11.80 -9.27
C ARG A 349 -23.06 -11.39 -10.67
N GLY A 350 -22.47 -10.32 -11.21
CA GLY A 350 -22.89 -9.78 -12.52
C GLY A 350 -24.27 -9.11 -12.45
N LEU A 351 -25.09 -9.32 -13.48
CA LEU A 351 -26.51 -8.92 -13.47
C LEU A 351 -27.32 -10.07 -12.87
N TYR A 352 -27.76 -9.91 -11.64
CA TYR A 352 -28.54 -10.93 -10.95
C TYR A 352 -29.92 -10.38 -10.54
N ALA A 353 -30.89 -11.28 -10.48
CA ALA A 353 -32.16 -11.00 -9.82
C ALA A 353 -32.03 -11.37 -8.34
N PRO A 354 -32.50 -10.51 -7.40
CA PRO A 354 -32.49 -10.85 -5.99
C PRO A 354 -33.22 -12.18 -5.76
N ASP A 355 -32.54 -13.15 -5.17
CA ASP A 355 -33.19 -14.42 -4.80
C ASP A 355 -34.01 -14.21 -3.51
N ILE A 356 -35.28 -13.87 -3.71
CA ILE A 356 -36.22 -13.62 -2.64
C ILE A 356 -36.67 -14.94 -1.97
N MET A 357 -36.65 -16.05 -2.71
CA MET A 357 -37.20 -17.34 -2.28
C MET A 357 -36.16 -18.28 -1.65
N GLY A 358 -34.86 -18.03 -1.86
CA GLY A 358 -33.74 -18.94 -1.54
C GLY A 358 -33.35 -19.82 -2.73
N ASP A 359 -32.16 -20.40 -2.70
CA ASP A 359 -31.70 -21.28 -3.76
C ASP A 359 -32.58 -22.53 -3.84
N ILE A 360 -33.04 -22.87 -5.05
CA ILE A 360 -33.79 -24.10 -5.30
C ILE A 360 -32.96 -25.35 -4.98
N ALA A 361 -31.62 -25.22 -5.03
CA ALA A 361 -30.69 -26.28 -4.63
C ALA A 361 -30.62 -26.46 -3.12
N ASP A 362 -31.06 -25.48 -2.33
CA ASP A 362 -31.19 -25.65 -0.90
C ASP A 362 -32.37 -26.61 -0.63
N PRO A 363 -32.17 -27.65 0.19
CA PRO A 363 -33.28 -28.54 0.52
C PRO A 363 -34.40 -27.71 1.16
N PRO A 364 -35.66 -28.13 0.95
CA PRO A 364 -36.80 -27.42 1.49
C PRO A 364 -36.61 -27.28 3.00
N SER A 365 -36.19 -26.08 3.40
CA SER A 365 -36.06 -25.77 4.83
C SER A 365 -37.43 -25.96 5.47
N THR A 366 -37.46 -26.44 6.69
CA THR A 366 -38.65 -26.48 7.56
C THR A 366 -39.14 -25.07 7.90
N GLN A 367 -39.02 -24.14 6.94
CA GLN A 367 -39.42 -22.75 7.13
C GLN A 367 -40.94 -22.68 7.34
N SER A 368 -41.31 -22.09 8.42
CA SER A 368 -42.71 -21.74 8.63
C SER A 368 -43.13 -20.74 7.53
N TYR A 369 -44.29 -21.00 6.87
CA TYR A 369 -44.87 -20.04 5.94
C TYR A 369 -45.10 -18.68 6.59
N ARG A 370 -45.16 -18.61 7.93
CA ARG A 370 -45.29 -17.39 8.71
C ARG A 370 -44.03 -16.52 8.73
N THR A 371 -42.85 -17.15 8.61
CA THR A 371 -41.55 -16.46 8.66
C THR A 371 -40.98 -16.17 7.27
N ALA A 372 -41.46 -16.83 6.22
CA ALA A 372 -40.94 -16.74 4.86
C ALA A 372 -40.85 -15.29 4.34
N GLY A 373 -41.89 -14.48 4.55
CA GLY A 373 -41.93 -13.07 4.12
C GLY A 373 -40.85 -12.22 4.80
N TYR A 374 -40.63 -12.42 6.09
CA TYR A 374 -39.58 -11.71 6.85
C TYR A 374 -38.19 -12.15 6.41
N LYS A 375 -37.97 -13.44 6.23
CA LYS A 375 -36.68 -13.96 5.73
C LYS A 375 -36.33 -13.42 4.33
N SER A 376 -37.34 -13.35 3.44
CA SER A 376 -37.16 -12.72 2.12
C SER A 376 -36.74 -11.26 2.23
N SER A 377 -37.34 -10.49 3.15
CA SER A 377 -36.96 -9.10 3.41
C SER A 377 -35.55 -8.98 3.99
N TYR A 378 -35.13 -9.91 4.87
CA TYR A 378 -33.77 -9.93 5.41
C TYR A 378 -32.74 -10.30 4.34
N ARG A 379 -33.01 -11.24 3.44
CA ARG A 379 -32.16 -11.57 2.29
C ARG A 379 -31.96 -10.36 1.39
N LEU A 380 -33.03 -9.67 1.04
CA LEU A 380 -32.95 -8.46 0.24
C LEU A 380 -32.13 -7.36 0.92
N ALA A 381 -32.39 -7.12 2.20
CA ALA A 381 -31.64 -6.13 2.97
C ALA A 381 -30.14 -6.51 3.13
N ALA A 382 -29.85 -7.80 3.31
CA ALA A 382 -28.49 -8.32 3.36
C ALA A 382 -27.74 -8.05 2.06
N GLN A 383 -28.37 -8.24 0.89
CA GLN A 383 -27.76 -7.97 -0.42
C GLN A 383 -27.37 -6.50 -0.57
N PHE A 384 -28.20 -5.56 -0.13
CA PHE A 384 -27.82 -4.14 -0.14
C PHE A 384 -26.68 -3.84 0.83
N ALA A 385 -26.73 -4.40 2.05
CA ALA A 385 -25.69 -4.21 3.04
C ALA A 385 -24.33 -4.81 2.58
N GLN A 386 -24.36 -5.89 1.81
CA GLN A 386 -23.16 -6.48 1.21
C GLN A 386 -22.54 -5.57 0.13
N GLN A 387 -23.35 -4.90 -0.69
CA GLN A 387 -22.85 -3.99 -1.73
C GLN A 387 -22.26 -2.71 -1.15
N ASP A 388 -22.72 -2.25 0.00
CA ASP A 388 -22.27 -1.00 0.62
C ASP A 388 -20.77 -0.97 0.85
N VAL A 389 -20.16 -2.09 1.24
CA VAL A 389 -18.71 -2.18 1.44
C VAL A 389 -17.93 -1.99 0.14
N LEU A 390 -18.44 -2.53 -0.98
CA LEU A 390 -17.79 -2.39 -2.28
C LEU A 390 -17.78 -0.92 -2.73
N ALA A 391 -18.91 -0.23 -2.57
CA ALA A 391 -19.01 1.19 -2.83
C ALA A 391 -18.11 2.00 -1.89
N GLN A 392 -18.10 1.69 -0.59
CA GLN A 392 -17.29 2.39 0.41
C GLN A 392 -15.78 2.29 0.13
N LEU A 393 -15.27 1.10 -0.21
CA LEU A 393 -13.84 0.90 -0.51
C LEU A 393 -13.43 1.62 -1.80
N ALA A 394 -14.26 1.56 -2.84
CA ALA A 394 -14.00 2.25 -4.09
C ALA A 394 -14.02 3.78 -3.89
N ASP A 395 -15.10 4.32 -3.37
CA ASP A 395 -15.27 5.77 -3.16
C ASP A 395 -14.22 6.36 -2.22
N GLY A 396 -13.88 5.63 -1.16
CA GLY A 396 -12.89 6.06 -0.18
C GLY A 396 -11.49 6.24 -0.77
N THR A 397 -11.14 5.50 -1.81
CA THR A 397 -9.83 5.55 -2.46
C THR A 397 -9.83 6.29 -3.80
N GLY A 398 -10.99 6.78 -4.26
CA GLY A 398 -11.17 7.41 -5.56
C GLY A 398 -11.25 6.41 -6.72
N GLY A 399 -11.59 5.17 -6.42
CA GLY A 399 -11.85 4.13 -7.39
C GLY A 399 -13.29 4.14 -7.91
N ARG A 400 -13.66 3.06 -8.59
CA ARG A 400 -15.00 2.84 -9.15
C ARG A 400 -15.59 1.52 -8.65
N PHE A 401 -16.88 1.53 -8.37
CA PHE A 401 -17.67 0.33 -8.10
C PHE A 401 -18.43 -0.10 -9.38
N PHE A 402 -18.09 -1.29 -9.88
CA PHE A 402 -18.70 -1.88 -11.06
C PHE A 402 -19.75 -2.91 -10.61
N HIS A 403 -21.00 -2.67 -10.97
CA HIS A 403 -22.11 -3.53 -10.56
C HIS A 403 -23.20 -3.59 -11.65
N ASN A 404 -24.12 -4.54 -11.52
CA ASN A 404 -25.26 -4.73 -12.43
C ASN A 404 -24.84 -4.87 -13.90
N ARG A 405 -23.79 -5.67 -14.18
CA ARG A 405 -23.30 -5.90 -15.54
C ARG A 405 -22.76 -7.31 -15.72
N ASN A 406 -23.04 -7.92 -16.88
CA ASN A 406 -22.60 -9.28 -17.22
C ASN A 406 -21.23 -9.33 -17.91
N ASP A 407 -20.74 -8.20 -18.40
CA ASP A 407 -19.42 -8.05 -19.01
C ASP A 407 -18.34 -7.81 -17.92
N VAL A 408 -18.21 -8.78 -17.02
CA VAL A 408 -17.27 -8.69 -15.88
C VAL A 408 -15.82 -8.66 -16.35
N ASP A 409 -15.49 -9.28 -17.47
CA ASP A 409 -14.16 -9.17 -18.08
C ASP A 409 -13.85 -7.74 -18.56
N GLU A 410 -14.84 -7.01 -19.12
CA GLU A 410 -14.67 -5.60 -19.44
C GLU A 410 -14.58 -4.76 -18.18
N ALA A 411 -15.37 -5.07 -17.14
CA ALA A 411 -15.24 -4.42 -15.83
C ALA A 411 -13.83 -4.61 -15.27
N MET A 412 -13.22 -5.80 -15.38
CA MET A 412 -11.84 -6.06 -14.96
C MET A 412 -10.84 -5.25 -15.78
N ARG A 413 -11.03 -5.14 -17.10
CA ARG A 413 -10.19 -4.29 -17.97
C ARG A 413 -10.27 -2.82 -17.56
N GLU A 414 -11.49 -2.30 -17.38
CA GLU A 414 -11.70 -0.91 -16.95
C GLU A 414 -11.12 -0.66 -15.53
N ALA A 415 -11.35 -1.59 -14.63
CA ALA A 415 -10.87 -1.49 -13.23
C ALA A 415 -9.34 -1.58 -13.12
N GLY A 416 -8.72 -2.43 -13.93
CA GLY A 416 -7.28 -2.57 -14.02
C GLY A 416 -6.62 -1.51 -14.90
N ALA A 417 -7.37 -0.83 -15.77
CA ALA A 417 -6.82 0.16 -16.68
C ALA A 417 -6.33 1.41 -15.94
N ALA A 418 -5.15 1.90 -16.33
CA ALA A 418 -4.77 3.25 -15.95
C ALA A 418 -5.66 4.24 -16.70
N PRO A 419 -6.16 5.30 -16.06
CA PRO A 419 -6.81 6.37 -16.78
C PRO A 419 -5.87 6.88 -17.86
N ALA A 420 -6.34 7.01 -19.11
CA ALA A 420 -5.53 7.54 -20.20
C ALA A 420 -5.01 8.95 -19.88
N TYR A 421 -5.71 9.66 -19.00
CA TYR A 421 -5.34 10.99 -18.54
C TYR A 421 -5.79 11.20 -17.10
N SER A 422 -4.89 11.61 -16.22
CA SER A 422 -5.23 11.96 -14.84
C SER A 422 -4.44 13.18 -14.37
N TYR A 423 -5.03 13.89 -13.41
CA TYR A 423 -4.42 15.04 -12.76
C TYR A 423 -4.08 14.67 -11.33
N LEU A 424 -2.86 14.91 -10.92
CA LEU A 424 -2.44 14.72 -9.55
C LEU A 424 -2.34 16.08 -8.87
N LEU A 425 -3.20 16.30 -7.89
CA LEU A 425 -3.24 17.53 -7.09
C LEU A 425 -2.61 17.24 -5.74
N GLY A 426 -1.60 18.02 -5.35
CA GLY A 426 -1.01 17.94 -4.02
C GLY A 426 -1.35 19.17 -3.19
N PHE A 427 -1.69 19.01 -1.92
CA PHE A 427 -1.87 20.11 -0.99
C PHE A 427 -1.38 19.74 0.41
N SER A 428 -0.90 20.75 1.15
CA SER A 428 -0.61 20.62 2.56
C SER A 428 -1.75 21.26 3.35
N PRO A 429 -2.47 20.50 4.18
CA PRO A 429 -3.60 21.04 4.94
C PRO A 429 -3.18 22.21 5.83
N GLN A 430 -3.74 23.39 5.61
CA GLN A 430 -3.39 24.63 6.34
C GLN A 430 -3.77 24.60 7.83
N ASN A 431 -4.72 23.75 8.21
CA ASN A 431 -5.16 23.55 9.59
C ASN A 431 -5.20 22.05 9.90
N LEU A 432 -4.05 21.40 9.80
CA LEU A 432 -3.95 19.97 10.09
C LEU A 432 -4.29 19.74 11.57
N LYS A 433 -5.52 19.34 11.85
CA LYS A 433 -5.86 18.78 13.16
C LYS A 433 -5.27 17.39 13.23
N ILE A 434 -4.42 17.20 14.22
CA ILE A 434 -3.76 15.91 14.49
C ILE A 434 -4.68 15.11 15.39
N ASP A 435 -5.85 14.73 14.86
CA ASP A 435 -6.89 14.08 15.63
C ASP A 435 -7.21 12.66 15.14
N GLY A 436 -6.54 12.20 14.08
CA GLY A 436 -6.78 10.90 13.46
C GLY A 436 -8.15 10.77 12.81
N ARG A 437 -8.88 11.88 12.61
CA ARG A 437 -10.24 11.85 12.07
C ARG A 437 -10.24 11.92 10.55
N PHE A 438 -11.34 11.47 9.98
CA PHE A 438 -11.59 11.58 8.54
C PHE A 438 -11.88 13.03 8.16
N HIS A 439 -11.18 13.52 7.14
CA HIS A 439 -11.35 14.82 6.51
C HIS A 439 -12.00 14.63 5.13
N SER A 440 -13.16 15.24 4.94
CA SER A 440 -13.87 15.18 3.66
C SER A 440 -13.19 16.06 2.61
N LEU A 441 -12.84 15.46 1.47
CA LEU A 441 -12.30 16.17 0.31
C LEU A 441 -13.37 16.35 -0.75
N LYS A 442 -13.37 17.52 -1.38
CA LYS A 442 -14.16 17.78 -2.57
C LYS A 442 -13.29 18.48 -3.60
N VAL A 443 -13.21 17.89 -4.79
CA VAL A 443 -12.65 18.55 -5.97
C VAL A 443 -13.79 19.13 -6.79
N ALA A 444 -13.62 20.37 -7.23
CA ALA A 444 -14.52 21.04 -8.13
C ALA A 444 -13.74 21.68 -9.27
N LEU A 445 -14.40 21.93 -10.38
CA LEU A 445 -13.84 22.69 -11.50
C LEU A 445 -14.44 24.10 -11.54
N THR A 446 -13.65 25.06 -11.99
CA THR A 446 -14.07 26.42 -12.20
C THR A 446 -15.05 26.54 -13.39
N SER A 447 -14.99 25.59 -14.32
CA SER A 447 -15.89 25.49 -15.47
C SER A 447 -17.35 25.32 -15.03
N LYS A 448 -18.28 25.95 -15.80
CA LYS A 448 -19.73 25.78 -15.63
C LYS A 448 -20.27 24.54 -16.33
N GLU A 449 -19.45 23.80 -17.07
CA GLU A 449 -19.84 22.57 -17.74
C GLU A 449 -20.12 21.46 -16.72
N LYS A 450 -21.14 20.66 -16.98
CA LYS A 450 -21.46 19.50 -16.15
C LYS A 450 -20.50 18.36 -16.50
N LEU A 451 -19.38 18.29 -15.79
CA LEU A 451 -18.36 17.27 -15.93
C LEU A 451 -18.43 16.27 -14.77
N ASP A 452 -18.11 15.04 -15.06
CA ASP A 452 -17.96 14.00 -14.05
C ASP A 452 -16.52 14.01 -13.51
N ILE A 453 -16.39 14.16 -12.18
CA ILE A 453 -15.10 14.26 -11.49
C ILE A 453 -14.95 13.06 -10.59
N GLN A 454 -14.05 12.16 -10.95
CA GLN A 454 -13.65 11.03 -10.12
C GLN A 454 -12.42 11.42 -9.31
N ALA A 455 -12.56 11.44 -7.99
CA ALA A 455 -11.48 11.72 -7.04
C ALA A 455 -11.83 11.08 -5.69
N ARG A 456 -10.84 10.83 -4.85
CA ARG A 456 -11.11 10.35 -3.49
C ARG A 456 -11.91 11.37 -2.66
N HIS A 457 -12.81 10.87 -1.84
CA HIS A 457 -13.73 11.72 -1.06
C HIS A 457 -13.17 12.19 0.29
N GLY A 458 -11.96 11.77 0.65
CA GLY A 458 -11.35 12.20 1.89
C GLY A 458 -10.00 11.55 2.20
N TYR A 459 -9.50 11.85 3.39
CA TYR A 459 -8.29 11.26 3.96
C TYR A 459 -8.39 11.27 5.48
N PHE A 460 -7.58 10.44 6.15
CA PHE A 460 -7.47 10.47 7.60
C PHE A 460 -6.33 11.38 8.03
N ALA A 461 -6.61 12.31 8.95
CA ALA A 461 -5.59 13.14 9.56
C ALA A 461 -4.58 12.28 10.35
N PRO A 462 -3.29 12.68 10.44
CA PRO A 462 -2.34 11.97 11.28
C PRO A 462 -2.74 12.07 12.76
N LYS A 463 -2.38 11.04 13.54
CA LYS A 463 -2.63 11.01 15.00
C LYS A 463 -1.55 11.73 15.82
N THR A 464 -0.38 11.99 15.22
CA THR A 464 0.79 12.60 15.86
C THR A 464 1.48 13.56 14.89
N LEU A 465 2.05 14.67 15.43
CA LEU A 465 2.98 15.53 14.67
C LEU A 465 4.20 14.68 14.30
N MET A 466 4.60 14.72 13.03
CA MET A 466 5.86 14.15 12.61
C MET A 466 6.98 15.17 12.76
N ASP A 467 8.15 14.70 13.15
CA ASP A 467 9.38 15.46 13.08
C ASP A 467 9.64 15.86 11.59
N PRO A 468 10.10 17.09 11.31
CA PRO A 468 10.48 17.52 9.96
C PRO A 468 11.43 16.55 9.24
N ALA A 469 12.35 15.92 9.97
CA ALA A 469 13.26 14.91 9.42
C ALA A 469 12.53 13.63 9.02
N GLU A 470 11.53 13.18 9.78
CA GLU A 470 10.66 12.06 9.41
C GLU A 470 9.80 12.41 8.20
N SER A 471 9.27 13.62 8.13
CA SER A 471 8.49 14.10 6.99
C SER A 471 9.33 14.07 5.70
N ALA A 472 10.56 14.62 5.75
CA ALA A 472 11.49 14.59 4.62
C ALA A 472 11.82 13.18 4.14
N LYS A 473 12.02 12.24 5.07
CA LYS A 473 12.27 10.84 4.76
C LYS A 473 11.10 10.18 4.03
N LEU A 474 9.87 10.55 4.39
CA LEU A 474 8.67 10.02 3.76
C LEU A 474 8.41 10.59 2.37
N GLU A 475 8.66 11.89 2.17
CA GLU A 475 8.61 12.51 0.84
C GLU A 475 9.59 11.82 -0.12
N ILE A 476 10.81 11.53 0.34
CA ILE A 476 11.81 10.78 -0.42
C ILE A 476 11.32 9.37 -0.74
N GLN A 477 10.73 8.69 0.23
CA GLN A 477 10.23 7.33 0.05
C GLN A 477 9.06 7.29 -0.95
N GLU A 478 8.11 8.21 -0.85
CA GLU A 478 7.00 8.32 -1.79
C GLU A 478 7.52 8.56 -3.21
N ALA A 479 8.46 9.51 -3.37
CA ALA A 479 9.11 9.77 -4.64
C ALA A 479 9.88 8.55 -5.17
N LEU A 480 10.48 7.73 -4.31
CA LEU A 480 11.22 6.54 -4.70
C LEU A 480 10.32 5.45 -5.28
N PHE A 481 9.14 5.23 -4.67
CA PHE A 481 8.17 4.22 -5.13
C PHE A 481 7.11 4.78 -6.11
N SER A 482 7.08 6.08 -6.35
CA SER A 482 6.37 6.71 -7.47
C SER A 482 7.27 6.66 -8.70
N GLN A 483 6.74 6.34 -9.88
CA GLN A 483 7.52 6.47 -11.13
C GLN A 483 7.45 7.88 -11.72
N GLU A 484 6.78 8.81 -11.05
CA GLU A 484 6.66 10.19 -11.50
C GLU A 484 8.02 10.90 -11.44
N GLU A 485 8.38 11.59 -12.52
CA GLU A 485 9.56 12.43 -12.52
C GLU A 485 9.26 13.77 -11.84
N ILE A 486 10.10 14.11 -10.88
CA ILE A 486 10.11 15.41 -10.20
C ILE A 486 11.33 16.18 -10.72
N ARG A 487 11.11 17.40 -11.19
CA ARG A 487 12.14 18.18 -11.91
C ARG A 487 12.43 19.54 -11.24
N ASP A 488 12.25 19.65 -9.93
CA ASP A 488 12.50 20.92 -9.22
C ASP A 488 13.99 21.21 -9.11
N LEU A 489 14.85 20.16 -9.12
CA LEU A 489 16.30 20.29 -9.13
C LEU A 489 16.88 19.83 -10.47
N PRO A 490 17.90 20.51 -10.98
CA PRO A 490 18.64 20.12 -12.19
C PRO A 490 19.59 18.97 -11.87
N VAL A 491 19.10 17.75 -11.93
CA VAL A 491 19.83 16.52 -11.64
C VAL A 491 19.72 15.58 -12.83
N GLU A 492 20.86 15.06 -13.25
CA GLU A 492 20.98 14.01 -14.27
C GLU A 492 21.75 12.83 -13.69
N PHE A 493 21.49 11.62 -14.18
CA PHE A 493 22.30 10.48 -13.81
C PHE A 493 22.54 9.53 -14.98
N GLN A 494 23.61 8.78 -14.87
CA GLN A 494 24.01 7.74 -15.81
C GLN A 494 24.31 6.45 -15.07
N THR A 495 24.03 5.32 -15.70
CA THR A 495 24.35 4.00 -15.17
C THR A 495 25.50 3.37 -15.94
N GLN A 496 26.41 2.74 -15.21
CA GLN A 496 27.51 1.94 -15.77
C GLN A 496 27.57 0.62 -15.00
N PHE A 497 27.89 -0.47 -15.66
CA PHE A 497 28.10 -1.74 -14.98
C PHE A 497 29.41 -2.38 -15.35
N PHE A 498 29.93 -3.18 -14.42
CA PHE A 498 31.18 -3.97 -14.61
C PHE A 498 30.84 -5.40 -14.14
N LYS A 499 30.92 -6.37 -15.05
CA LYS A 499 30.80 -7.79 -14.67
C LYS A 499 32.02 -8.18 -13.83
N LYS A 500 31.77 -8.77 -12.68
CA LYS A 500 32.80 -9.41 -11.84
C LYS A 500 33.03 -10.84 -12.31
N ASP A 501 31.94 -11.55 -12.55
CA ASP A 501 31.88 -12.91 -13.08
C ASP A 501 30.48 -13.16 -13.72
N ASP A 502 30.16 -14.41 -14.02
CA ASP A 502 28.87 -14.78 -14.63
C ASP A 502 27.67 -14.66 -13.65
N ALA A 503 27.92 -14.58 -12.35
CA ALA A 503 26.89 -14.51 -11.31
C ALA A 503 26.72 -13.11 -10.70
N GLU A 504 27.74 -12.25 -10.79
CA GLU A 504 27.77 -10.94 -10.14
C GLU A 504 28.25 -9.81 -11.06
N ALA A 505 27.62 -8.67 -10.95
CA ALA A 505 28.03 -7.42 -11.58
C ALA A 505 27.98 -6.28 -10.57
N ARG A 506 28.83 -5.28 -10.76
CA ARG A 506 28.79 -4.02 -10.02
C ARG A 506 28.14 -2.96 -10.89
N LEU A 507 26.97 -2.50 -10.47
CA LEU A 507 26.25 -1.38 -11.06
C LEU A 507 26.69 -0.09 -10.37
N ALA A 508 27.15 0.90 -11.15
CA ALA A 508 27.48 2.23 -10.69
C ALA A 508 26.45 3.24 -11.23
N VAL A 509 25.91 4.05 -10.34
CA VAL A 509 25.02 5.18 -10.67
C VAL A 509 25.81 6.46 -10.42
N LEU A 510 26.03 7.23 -11.47
CA LEU A 510 26.74 8.51 -11.46
C LEU A 510 25.71 9.63 -11.54
N THR A 511 25.54 10.37 -10.46
CA THR A 511 24.57 11.46 -10.37
C THR A 511 25.28 12.80 -10.51
N HIS A 512 24.94 13.57 -11.50
CA HIS A 512 25.49 14.90 -11.76
C HIS A 512 24.53 16.00 -11.29
N PHE A 513 25.08 17.00 -10.62
CA PHE A 513 24.37 18.13 -10.02
C PHE A 513 24.86 19.45 -10.60
N ASP A 514 23.94 20.31 -11.08
CA ASP A 514 24.23 21.72 -11.34
C ASP A 514 23.89 22.53 -10.09
N LEU A 515 24.88 23.19 -9.49
CA LEU A 515 24.72 23.96 -8.25
C LEU A 515 23.84 25.21 -8.43
N LYS A 516 23.60 25.66 -9.66
CA LYS A 516 22.74 26.84 -9.89
C LYS A 516 21.30 26.66 -9.46
N GLY A 517 20.82 25.42 -9.41
CA GLY A 517 19.47 25.07 -8.96
C GLY A 517 19.37 24.71 -7.49
N ILE A 518 20.48 24.67 -6.74
CA ILE A 518 20.53 24.28 -5.33
C ILE A 518 20.54 25.51 -4.44
N HIS A 519 19.77 25.51 -3.35
CA HIS A 519 19.66 26.62 -2.44
C HIS A 519 20.68 26.49 -1.30
N PHE A 520 21.63 27.43 -1.26
CA PHE A 520 22.63 27.49 -0.19
C PHE A 520 22.29 28.56 0.84
N GLN A 521 22.41 28.23 2.11
CA GLN A 521 22.32 29.17 3.21
C GLN A 521 23.73 29.67 3.59
N LYS A 522 23.94 31.00 3.58
CA LYS A 522 25.22 31.57 3.92
C LYS A 522 25.32 31.74 5.45
N ALA A 523 26.22 30.96 6.05
CA ALA A 523 26.50 31.03 7.48
C ALA A 523 28.00 30.82 7.75
N LEU A 524 28.56 31.60 8.68
CA LEU A 524 29.98 31.53 9.09
C LEU A 524 30.96 31.67 7.88
N GLY A 525 30.61 32.50 6.90
CA GLY A 525 31.43 32.72 5.71
C GLY A 525 31.49 31.56 4.72
N ARG A 526 30.57 30.59 4.84
CA ARG A 526 30.45 29.42 3.97
C ARG A 526 29.04 29.32 3.39
N ASN A 527 28.94 28.69 2.23
CA ASN A 527 27.67 28.32 1.61
C ASN A 527 27.34 26.89 2.06
N ASN A 528 26.30 26.75 2.86
CA ASN A 528 25.93 25.50 3.50
C ASN A 528 24.67 24.94 2.87
N ASP A 529 24.69 23.64 2.59
CA ASP A 529 23.51 22.86 2.23
C ASP A 529 23.73 21.37 2.51
N GLU A 530 22.64 20.61 2.61
CA GLU A 530 22.64 19.17 2.75
C GLU A 530 21.77 18.55 1.66
N LEU A 531 22.36 17.68 0.83
CA LEU A 531 21.63 16.89 -0.15
C LEU A 531 21.45 15.45 0.35
N THR A 532 20.23 14.99 0.37
CA THR A 532 19.91 13.57 0.56
C THR A 532 19.67 12.95 -0.80
N ILE A 533 20.49 11.95 -1.16
CA ILE A 533 20.45 11.24 -2.44
C ILE A 533 20.06 9.79 -2.15
N VAL A 534 18.92 9.35 -2.66
CA VAL A 534 18.48 7.97 -2.52
C VAL A 534 18.40 7.31 -3.88
N THR A 535 19.07 6.19 -4.01
CA THR A 535 19.04 5.37 -5.23
C THR A 535 18.42 4.02 -4.88
N GLY A 536 17.34 3.65 -5.55
CA GLY A 536 16.68 2.34 -5.46
C GLY A 536 16.84 1.55 -6.74
N ILE A 537 17.11 0.26 -6.61
CA ILE A 537 17.22 -0.70 -7.70
C ILE A 537 16.04 -1.67 -7.60
N PHE A 538 15.30 -1.83 -8.68
CA PHE A 538 14.15 -2.72 -8.78
C PHE A 538 14.37 -3.72 -9.91
N ASP A 539 13.88 -4.95 -9.76
CA ASP A 539 13.93 -5.97 -10.80
C ASP A 539 12.91 -5.72 -11.93
N GLU A 540 12.90 -6.58 -12.92
CA GLU A 540 11.98 -6.54 -14.07
C GLU A 540 10.49 -6.71 -13.67
N ASN A 541 10.20 -7.24 -12.49
CA ASN A 541 8.86 -7.38 -11.93
C ASN A 541 8.50 -6.24 -10.99
N GLY A 542 9.41 -5.26 -10.78
CA GLY A 542 9.21 -4.13 -9.89
C GLY A 542 9.49 -4.40 -8.42
N ASN A 543 10.04 -5.55 -8.07
CA ASN A 543 10.43 -5.81 -6.69
C ASN A 543 11.68 -5.01 -6.33
N PHE A 544 11.68 -4.41 -5.14
CA PHE A 544 12.85 -3.71 -4.62
C PHE A 544 13.99 -4.70 -4.32
N VAL A 545 15.10 -4.54 -5.02
CA VAL A 545 16.28 -5.40 -4.88
C VAL A 545 17.24 -4.86 -3.82
N THR A 546 17.62 -3.59 -3.96
CA THR A 546 18.54 -2.92 -3.04
C THR A 546 18.43 -1.40 -3.17
N GLY A 547 18.93 -0.67 -2.20
CA GLY A 547 18.97 0.79 -2.24
C GLY A 547 20.04 1.38 -1.32
N LEU A 548 20.48 2.57 -1.67
CA LEU A 548 21.46 3.34 -0.93
C LEU A 548 20.95 4.75 -0.69
N SER A 549 21.03 5.21 0.56
CA SER A 549 20.85 6.60 0.92
C SER A 549 22.20 7.23 1.23
N LYS A 550 22.54 8.30 0.52
CA LYS A 550 23.77 9.06 0.71
C LYS A 550 23.43 10.49 1.09
N ILE A 551 23.94 10.94 2.22
CA ILE A 551 23.82 12.32 2.67
C ILE A 551 25.12 13.03 2.32
N VAL A 552 25.04 14.13 1.57
CA VAL A 552 26.15 14.96 1.18
C VAL A 552 26.04 16.31 1.86
N ASN A 553 26.89 16.55 2.83
CA ASN A 553 26.98 17.82 3.57
C ASN A 553 27.98 18.74 2.88
N MET A 554 27.52 19.90 2.45
CA MET A 554 28.33 20.92 1.77
C MET A 554 28.51 22.15 2.68
N LYS A 555 29.75 22.60 2.85
CA LYS A 555 30.13 23.83 3.59
C LYS A 555 31.16 24.61 2.77
N LEU A 556 30.75 25.01 1.57
CA LEU A 556 31.64 25.52 0.52
C LEU A 556 32.13 26.94 0.79
N LEU A 557 33.42 27.19 0.57
CA LEU A 557 33.97 28.53 0.46
C LEU A 557 33.44 29.20 -0.82
N ASP A 558 33.40 30.53 -0.86
CA ASP A 558 32.90 31.27 -2.02
C ASP A 558 33.69 30.96 -3.31
N THR A 559 34.99 30.65 -3.20
CA THR A 559 35.86 30.23 -4.32
C THR A 559 35.48 28.87 -4.84
N THR A 560 35.23 27.90 -3.95
CA THR A 560 34.83 26.53 -4.29
C THR A 560 33.41 26.53 -4.86
N TYR A 561 32.50 27.29 -4.27
CA TYR A 561 31.14 27.48 -4.76
C TYR A 561 31.12 28.04 -6.19
N THR A 562 31.91 29.09 -6.46
CA THR A 562 32.03 29.69 -7.80
C THR A 562 32.57 28.71 -8.84
N LYS A 563 33.54 27.87 -8.45
CA LYS A 563 34.08 26.83 -9.34
C LYS A 563 33.04 25.76 -9.63
N LEU A 564 32.40 25.21 -8.62
CA LEU A 564 31.41 24.14 -8.75
C LEU A 564 30.11 24.63 -9.43
N SER A 565 29.75 25.91 -9.30
CA SER A 565 28.61 26.51 -10.04
C SER A 565 28.82 26.54 -11.57
N ARG A 566 30.06 26.36 -12.04
CA ARG A 566 30.38 26.28 -13.48
C ARG A 566 30.51 24.86 -14.00
N SER A 567 31.03 23.94 -13.18
CA SER A 567 31.33 22.57 -13.60
C SER A 567 30.35 21.54 -13.07
N GLY A 568 29.50 21.89 -12.11
CA GLY A 568 28.75 20.91 -11.34
C GLY A 568 29.65 20.01 -10.50
N PHE A 569 29.08 18.97 -9.91
CA PHE A 569 29.80 17.88 -9.26
C PHE A 569 29.05 16.56 -9.46
N THR A 570 29.77 15.45 -9.35
CA THR A 570 29.21 14.12 -9.56
C THR A 570 29.38 13.26 -8.32
N VAL A 571 28.29 12.59 -7.94
CA VAL A 571 28.25 11.61 -6.83
C VAL A 571 28.08 10.22 -7.40
N LYS A 572 28.90 9.27 -6.94
CA LYS A 572 28.82 7.86 -7.34
C LYS A 572 28.17 7.02 -6.25
N SER A 573 27.18 6.22 -6.64
CA SER A 573 26.61 5.13 -5.84
C SER A 573 26.88 3.80 -6.51
N SER A 574 27.21 2.75 -5.76
CA SER A 574 27.57 1.44 -6.34
C SER A 574 26.80 0.33 -5.65
N PHE A 575 26.36 -0.66 -6.45
CA PHE A 575 25.54 -1.79 -6.01
C PHE A 575 26.11 -3.07 -6.58
N ASP A 576 26.16 -4.13 -5.79
CA ASP A 576 26.43 -5.46 -6.28
C ASP A 576 25.11 -6.14 -6.61
N VAL A 577 24.92 -6.52 -7.86
CA VAL A 577 23.66 -7.09 -8.40
C VAL A 577 23.97 -8.29 -9.30
N LYS A 578 23.00 -9.14 -9.53
CA LYS A 578 23.11 -10.25 -10.49
C LYS A 578 22.93 -9.74 -11.92
N PRO A 579 23.33 -10.49 -12.96
CA PRO A 579 22.89 -10.21 -14.31
C PRO A 579 21.36 -10.20 -14.40
N GLY A 580 20.80 -9.29 -15.20
CA GLY A 580 19.35 -9.09 -15.30
C GLY A 580 18.99 -7.69 -15.75
N THR A 581 17.71 -7.42 -15.83
CA THR A 581 17.14 -6.10 -16.15
C THR A 581 16.70 -5.40 -14.90
N TYR A 582 17.11 -4.14 -14.74
CA TYR A 582 16.82 -3.34 -13.55
C TYR A 582 16.26 -1.96 -13.91
N LEU A 583 15.26 -1.53 -13.13
CA LEU A 583 14.86 -0.15 -13.04
C LEU A 583 15.70 0.52 -11.94
N VAL A 584 16.31 1.65 -12.27
CA VAL A 584 17.06 2.50 -11.35
C VAL A 584 16.23 3.73 -11.06
N ARG A 585 15.87 3.94 -9.80
CA ARG A 585 15.16 5.13 -9.35
C ARG A 585 16.09 5.99 -8.50
N LEU A 586 16.32 7.22 -8.94
CA LEU A 586 17.08 8.22 -8.20
C LEU A 586 16.12 9.27 -7.62
N VAL A 587 16.26 9.56 -6.32
CA VAL A 587 15.58 10.66 -5.65
C VAL A 587 16.62 11.54 -4.97
N VAL A 588 16.54 12.84 -5.16
CA VAL A 588 17.41 13.83 -4.52
C VAL A 588 16.54 14.88 -3.83
N ARG A 589 16.88 15.20 -2.59
CA ARG A 589 16.22 16.27 -1.83
C ARG A 589 17.27 17.27 -1.34
N ASP A 590 17.03 18.54 -1.62
CA ASP A 590 17.74 19.70 -1.08
C ASP A 590 17.08 20.07 0.26
N ALA A 591 17.84 20.06 1.35
CA ALA A 591 17.30 20.36 2.68
C ALA A 591 17.04 21.85 2.89
N ALA A 592 17.86 22.72 2.31
CA ALA A 592 17.72 24.18 2.49
C ALA A 592 16.61 24.77 1.64
N GLY A 593 16.45 24.30 0.40
CA GLY A 593 15.40 24.76 -0.54
C GLY A 593 14.10 23.98 -0.44
N ALA A 594 14.07 22.87 0.30
CA ALA A 594 12.95 21.90 0.35
C ALA A 594 12.47 21.49 -1.05
N GLN A 595 13.39 21.43 -2.03
CA GLN A 595 13.15 21.01 -3.41
C GLN A 595 13.54 19.55 -3.61
N MET A 596 12.95 18.92 -4.62
CA MET A 596 13.18 17.52 -4.90
C MET A 596 13.36 17.27 -6.41
N ALA A 597 14.21 16.29 -6.72
CA ALA A 597 14.23 15.68 -8.04
C ALA A 597 14.04 14.19 -7.92
N ALA A 598 13.31 13.61 -8.86
CA ALA A 598 13.17 12.17 -9.00
C ALA A 598 13.30 11.78 -10.48
N ARG A 599 14.19 10.82 -10.77
CA ARG A 599 14.54 10.38 -12.12
C ARG A 599 14.46 8.88 -12.24
N ASN A 600 14.04 8.40 -13.40
CA ASN A 600 14.03 6.99 -13.77
C ASN A 600 15.13 6.66 -14.76
N GLY A 601 15.69 5.46 -14.65
CA GLY A 601 16.58 4.90 -15.62
C GLY A 601 16.46 3.39 -15.68
N ALA A 602 16.92 2.79 -16.77
CA ALA A 602 16.94 1.36 -16.93
C ALA A 602 18.36 0.89 -17.24
N VAL A 603 18.70 -0.30 -16.79
CA VAL A 603 19.96 -0.96 -17.13
C VAL A 603 19.74 -2.44 -17.37
N VAL A 604 20.32 -2.95 -18.45
CA VAL A 604 20.36 -4.38 -18.76
C VAL A 604 21.79 -4.87 -18.56
N ILE A 605 21.95 -5.82 -17.65
CA ILE A 605 23.24 -6.46 -17.37
C ILE A 605 23.16 -7.86 -17.97
N PRO A 606 23.88 -8.15 -19.07
CA PRO A 606 23.80 -9.44 -19.76
C PRO A 606 24.35 -10.57 -18.89
N TYR A 607 23.77 -11.77 -19.04
CA TYR A 607 24.20 -13.01 -18.40
C TYR A 607 25.59 -13.47 -18.87
#